data_d5b10fef75f577de38ae0bbff6cf9823
#
_entry.id   d5b10fef75f577de38ae0bbff6cf9823
#
_cell.length_a   1.000
_cell.length_b   1.000
_cell.length_c   1.000
_cell.angle_alpha   90.00
_cell.angle_beta   90.00
_cell.angle_gamma   90.00
#
_symmetry.space_group_name_H-M   'P 1'
#
loop_
_entity.id
_entity.type
_entity.pdbx_description
1 polymer ?
#
loop_
_entity_poly.entity_id
_entity_poly.type
_entity_poly.pdbx_seq_one_letter_code
_entity_poly.pdbx_strand_id
1 'polypeptide(L)'
;MYLIGDIGNTDIKICLFNNNLKLVKKVRLKTILLNNNYLSKNLKFIKKYKSKILKVLISSVVPFAYKNIKIFIEKSIKIKCFELKKLKLNRLLKIKVNKKQIGSDRLANAISVIDKKRNFI
;
A
#
# COMPACT_ATOMS: atom_id res chain seq x y z
N MET A 1 7.14 -8.57 -5.51
CA MET A 1 5.85 -7.86 -5.45
C MET A 1 5.91 -6.68 -4.50
N TYR A 2 5.01 -5.76 -4.67
CA TYR A 2 4.92 -4.54 -3.88
C TYR A 2 3.53 -4.39 -3.32
N LEU A 3 3.44 -4.15 -2.02
CA LEU A 3 2.17 -3.88 -1.34
C LEU A 3 2.06 -2.37 -1.11
N ILE A 4 1.01 -1.77 -1.65
CA ILE A 4 0.79 -0.34 -1.59
C ILE A 4 -0.51 -0.06 -0.88
N GLY A 5 -0.48 0.80 0.12
CA GLY A 5 -1.67 1.21 0.85
C GLY A 5 -1.92 2.70 0.74
N ASP A 6 -3.19 3.06 0.71
CA ASP A 6 -3.65 4.44 0.78
C ASP A 6 -4.74 4.52 1.86
N ILE A 7 -4.42 5.21 2.96
CA ILE A 7 -5.30 5.32 4.12
C ILE A 7 -5.94 6.70 4.15
N GLY A 8 -7.21 6.75 3.82
CA GLY A 8 -8.03 7.95 3.92
C GLY A 8 -8.91 7.96 5.16
N ASN A 9 -9.60 9.07 5.39
CA ASN A 9 -10.49 9.21 6.55
C ASN A 9 -11.67 8.25 6.50
N THR A 10 -12.16 7.92 5.33
CA THR A 10 -13.34 7.07 5.12
C THR A 10 -12.95 5.68 4.66
N ASP A 11 -12.08 5.59 3.67
CA ASP A 11 -11.69 4.35 3.00
C ASP A 11 -10.19 4.13 3.05
N ILE A 12 -9.83 2.85 3.07
CA ILE A 12 -8.46 2.38 2.92
C ILE A 12 -8.39 1.50 1.69
N LYS A 13 -7.40 1.73 0.84
CA LYS A 13 -7.15 0.89 -0.33
C LYS A 13 -5.82 0.19 -0.15
N ILE A 14 -5.82 -1.13 -0.26
CA ILE A 14 -4.61 -1.96 -0.21
C ILE A 14 -4.48 -2.68 -1.53
N CYS A 15 -3.38 -2.44 -2.23
CA CYS A 15 -3.14 -3.00 -3.55
C CYS A 15 -1.84 -3.81 -3.56
N LEU A 16 -1.89 -4.94 -4.22
CA LEU A 16 -0.72 -5.78 -4.46
C LEU A 16 -0.36 -5.70 -5.94
N PHE A 17 0.89 -5.34 -6.22
CA PHE A 17 1.42 -5.24 -7.57
C PHE A 17 2.53 -6.26 -7.79
N ASN A 18 2.61 -6.82 -8.99
CA ASN A 18 3.73 -7.68 -9.36
C ASN A 18 4.97 -6.83 -9.69
N ASN A 19 6.07 -7.49 -10.05
CA ASN A 19 7.34 -6.81 -10.34
C ASN A 19 7.28 -5.95 -11.59
N ASN A 20 6.29 -6.15 -12.45
CA ASN A 20 6.03 -5.32 -13.64
C ASN A 20 5.04 -4.19 -13.34
N LEU A 21 4.71 -3.96 -12.06
CA LEU A 21 3.79 -2.94 -11.59
C LEU A 21 2.36 -3.11 -12.12
N LYS A 22 1.97 -4.34 -12.40
CA LYS A 22 0.59 -4.68 -12.73
C LYS A 22 -0.17 -5.06 -11.46
N LEU A 23 -1.41 -4.61 -11.38
CA LEU A 23 -2.27 -4.87 -10.24
C LEU A 23 -2.66 -6.36 -10.19
N VAL A 24 -2.33 -7.02 -9.08
CA VAL A 24 -2.68 -8.41 -8.82
C VAL A 24 -3.94 -8.51 -7.96
N LYS A 25 -4.02 -7.69 -6.92
CA LYS A 25 -5.14 -7.69 -5.98
C LYS A 25 -5.38 -6.29 -5.44
N LYS A 26 -6.65 -5.92 -5.29
CA LYS A 26 -7.07 -4.66 -4.67
C LYS A 26 -8.15 -4.96 -3.64
N VAL A 27 -7.97 -4.43 -2.44
CA VAL A 27 -8.95 -4.55 -1.36
C VAL A 27 -9.27 -3.15 -0.85
N ARG A 28 -10.56 -2.86 -0.68
CA ARG A 28 -11.04 -1.64 -0.06
C ARG A 28 -11.56 -1.96 1.33
N LEU A 29 -11.09 -1.22 2.32
CA LEU A 29 -11.51 -1.36 3.71
C LEU A 29 -12.17 -0.06 4.17
N LYS A 30 -13.05 -0.17 5.17
CA LYS A 30 -13.62 1.01 5.82
C LYS A 30 -12.79 1.39 7.03
N THR A 31 -12.33 2.62 7.07
CA THR A 31 -11.44 3.10 8.14
C THR A 31 -12.08 2.96 9.52
N ILE A 32 -13.39 3.20 9.62
CA ILE A 32 -14.12 3.10 10.88
C ILE A 32 -14.19 1.67 11.45
N LEU A 33 -14.01 0.65 10.61
CA LEU A 33 -14.12 -0.75 11.02
C LEU A 33 -12.78 -1.38 11.42
N LEU A 34 -11.70 -0.61 11.44
CA LEU A 34 -10.37 -1.15 11.69
C LEU A 34 -10.23 -1.80 13.08
N ASN A 35 -9.89 -3.07 13.08
CA ASN A 35 -9.36 -3.82 14.22
C ASN A 35 -8.64 -5.06 13.68
N ASN A 36 -7.98 -5.81 14.57
CA ASN A 36 -7.19 -6.98 14.14
C ASN A 36 -8.02 -8.04 13.44
N ASN A 37 -9.23 -8.30 13.90
CA ASN A 37 -10.12 -9.31 13.29
C ASN A 37 -10.52 -8.88 11.87
N TYR A 38 -10.88 -7.62 11.70
CA TYR A 38 -11.26 -7.07 10.41
C TYR A 38 -10.09 -7.16 9.40
N LEU A 39 -8.88 -6.78 9.84
CA LEU A 39 -7.69 -6.88 9.01
C LEU A 39 -7.34 -8.33 8.68
N SER A 40 -7.38 -9.23 9.65
CA SER A 40 -7.10 -10.65 9.43
C SER A 40 -8.07 -11.28 8.43
N LYS A 41 -9.34 -10.89 8.48
CA LYS A 41 -10.37 -11.41 7.59
C LYS A 41 -10.21 -10.90 6.16
N ASN A 42 -9.87 -9.62 6.00
CA ASN A 42 -9.87 -8.95 4.68
C ASN A 42 -8.51 -8.94 3.99
N LEU A 43 -7.42 -9.17 4.73
CA LEU A 43 -6.06 -9.12 4.20
C LEU A 43 -5.36 -10.49 4.23
N LYS A 44 -6.11 -11.57 4.10
CA LYS A 44 -5.56 -12.94 4.07
C LYS A 44 -4.54 -13.15 2.94
N PHE A 45 -4.73 -12.48 1.83
CA PHE A 45 -3.84 -12.62 0.67
C PHE A 45 -2.40 -12.17 0.97
N ILE A 46 -2.20 -11.30 1.95
CA ILE A 46 -0.84 -10.85 2.33
C ILE A 46 0.01 -12.04 2.79
N LYS A 47 -0.57 -12.94 3.57
CA LYS A 47 0.12 -14.17 4.00
C LYS A 47 0.41 -15.10 2.85
N LYS A 48 -0.52 -15.20 1.89
CA LYS A 48 -0.34 -16.03 0.69
C LYS A 48 0.88 -15.60 -0.12
N TYR A 49 1.11 -14.29 -0.24
CA TYR A 49 2.21 -13.73 -1.02
C TYR A 49 3.41 -13.31 -0.17
N LYS A 50 3.46 -13.76 1.08
CA LYS A 50 4.47 -13.36 2.07
C LYS A 50 5.90 -13.40 1.54
N SER A 51 6.28 -14.49 0.88
CA SER A 51 7.65 -14.69 0.37
C SER A 51 7.97 -13.87 -0.87
N LYS A 52 6.95 -13.29 -1.51
CA LYS A 52 7.10 -12.56 -2.78
C LYS A 52 7.04 -11.04 -2.59
N ILE A 53 6.53 -10.56 -1.45
CA ILE A 53 6.43 -9.11 -1.19
C ILE A 53 7.79 -8.58 -0.79
N LEU A 54 8.32 -7.65 -1.59
CA LEU A 54 9.64 -7.06 -1.41
C LEU A 54 9.58 -5.76 -0.61
N LYS A 55 8.51 -4.97 -0.81
CA LYS A 55 8.33 -3.68 -0.15
C LYS A 55 6.87 -3.41 0.15
N VAL A 56 6.67 -2.66 1.23
CA VAL A 56 5.35 -2.17 1.64
C VAL A 56 5.44 -0.66 1.80
N LEU A 57 4.64 0.05 1.00
CA LEU A 57 4.58 1.51 1.01
C LEU A 57 3.16 1.95 1.30
N ILE A 58 2.99 2.84 2.27
CA ILE A 58 1.67 3.30 2.69
C ILE A 58 1.64 4.81 2.74
N SER A 59 0.65 5.40 2.08
CA SER A 59 0.31 6.81 2.19
C SER A 59 -0.88 6.95 3.14
N SER A 60 -0.80 7.84 4.12
CA SER A 60 -1.86 7.96 5.12
C SER A 60 -2.11 9.41 5.50
N VAL A 61 -3.40 9.75 5.70
CA VAL A 61 -3.83 10.98 6.34
C VAL A 61 -4.44 10.73 7.73
N VAL A 62 -4.39 9.47 8.19
CA VAL A 62 -4.95 9.03 9.48
C VAL A 62 -3.87 8.28 10.26
N PRO A 63 -3.10 8.97 11.14
CA PRO A 63 -1.98 8.34 11.85
C PRO A 63 -2.35 7.11 12.66
N PHE A 64 -3.50 7.11 13.30
CA PHE A 64 -3.98 5.97 14.08
C PHE A 64 -4.21 4.73 13.22
N ALA A 65 -4.86 4.91 12.07
CA ALA A 65 -5.11 3.82 11.14
C ALA A 65 -3.80 3.29 10.54
N TYR A 66 -2.88 4.18 10.21
CA TYR A 66 -1.55 3.79 9.73
C TYR A 66 -0.83 2.90 10.73
N LYS A 67 -0.83 3.29 12.01
CA LYS A 67 -0.17 2.51 13.06
C LYS A 67 -0.75 1.08 13.14
N ASN A 68 -2.07 0.96 13.13
CA ASN A 68 -2.73 -0.34 13.21
C ASN A 68 -2.39 -1.24 12.01
N ILE A 69 -2.43 -0.68 10.82
CA ILE A 69 -2.13 -1.43 9.59
C ILE A 69 -0.65 -1.81 9.55
N LYS A 70 0.24 -0.91 9.91
CA LYS A 70 1.67 -1.17 9.99
C LYS A 70 1.98 -2.34 10.89
N ILE A 71 1.43 -2.34 12.11
CA ILE A 71 1.66 -3.41 13.07
C ILE A 71 1.15 -4.74 12.51
N PHE A 72 -0.05 -4.75 11.91
CA PHE A 72 -0.63 -5.95 11.33
C PHE A 72 0.25 -6.52 10.21
N ILE A 73 0.66 -5.69 9.27
CA ILE A 73 1.46 -6.12 8.12
C ILE A 73 2.85 -6.58 8.57
N GLU A 74 3.52 -5.84 9.44
CA GLU A 74 4.87 -6.21 9.90
C GLU A 74 4.87 -7.52 10.67
N LYS A 75 3.81 -7.80 11.44
CA LYS A 75 3.65 -9.10 12.09
C LYS A 75 3.36 -10.22 11.10
N SER A 76 2.57 -9.93 10.08
CA SER A 76 2.11 -10.95 9.12
C SER A 76 3.22 -11.42 8.19
N ILE A 77 4.07 -10.52 7.70
CA ILE A 77 5.04 -10.83 6.65
C ILE A 77 6.49 -10.53 7.02
N LYS A 78 6.74 -9.98 8.20
CA LYS A 78 8.09 -9.68 8.70
C LYS A 78 8.88 -8.71 7.83
N ILE A 79 8.18 -7.82 7.12
CA ILE A 79 8.78 -6.78 6.27
C ILE A 79 8.36 -5.43 6.82
N LYS A 80 9.30 -4.49 6.89
CA LYS A 80 9.05 -3.16 7.41
C LYS A 80 8.17 -2.34 6.47
N CYS A 81 7.15 -1.68 7.02
CA CYS A 81 6.32 -0.72 6.29
C CYS A 81 6.97 0.65 6.25
N PHE A 82 6.91 1.29 5.10
CA PHE A 82 7.35 2.66 4.94
C PHE A 82 6.16 3.57 4.68
N GLU A 83 6.10 4.68 5.42
CA GLU A 83 5.09 5.70 5.19
C GLU A 83 5.57 6.70 4.14
N LEU A 84 4.71 6.98 3.15
CA LEU A 84 4.96 7.97 2.14
C LEU A 84 4.24 9.26 2.52
N LYS A 85 5.00 10.32 2.78
CA LYS A 85 4.43 11.62 3.11
C LYS A 85 3.93 12.30 1.84
N LYS A 86 2.76 12.94 1.94
CA LYS A 86 2.07 13.60 0.84
C LYS A 86 2.96 14.52 0.00
N LEU A 87 3.83 15.30 0.65
CA LEU A 87 4.74 16.22 -0.04
C LEU A 87 5.79 15.52 -0.90
N LYS A 88 6.33 14.41 -0.45
CA LYS A 88 7.28 13.61 -1.23
C LYS A 88 6.62 13.00 -2.46
N LEU A 89 5.37 12.58 -2.34
CA LEU A 89 4.61 12.02 -3.46
C LEU A 89 4.41 13.06 -4.56
N ASN A 90 4.02 14.28 -4.18
CA ASN A 90 3.80 15.36 -5.14
C ASN A 90 5.07 15.74 -5.92
N ARG A 91 6.24 15.65 -5.29
CA ARG A 91 7.53 15.95 -5.95
C ARG A 91 7.98 14.85 -6.91
N LEU A 92 7.55 13.62 -6.67
CA LEU A 92 7.98 12.46 -7.43
C LEU A 92 7.03 12.15 -8.59
N LEU A 93 6.04 13.02 -8.78
CA LEU A 93 4.97 12.82 -9.71
C LEU A 93 5.35 13.05 -11.16
N LYS A 94 5.80 11.97 -11.80
CA LYS A 94 5.52 11.75 -13.21
C LYS A 94 4.95 10.35 -13.32
N ILE A 95 3.64 10.27 -13.31
CA ILE A 95 2.92 9.01 -13.20
C ILE A 95 2.92 8.33 -14.56
N LYS A 96 3.58 7.18 -14.64
CA LYS A 96 3.52 6.31 -15.82
C LYS A 96 2.47 5.21 -15.65
N VAL A 97 1.73 5.22 -14.56
CA VAL A 97 0.79 4.16 -14.20
C VAL A 97 -0.61 4.56 -14.60
N ASN A 98 -1.40 3.59 -15.07
CA ASN A 98 -2.80 3.81 -15.44
C ASN A 98 -3.62 4.11 -14.19
N LYS A 99 -4.02 5.37 -14.02
CA LYS A 99 -4.79 5.82 -12.87
C LYS A 99 -6.15 5.13 -12.73
N LYS A 100 -6.77 4.75 -13.83
CA LYS A 100 -8.06 4.04 -13.81
C LYS A 100 -7.93 2.66 -13.17
N GLN A 101 -6.82 1.99 -13.38
CA GLN A 101 -6.55 0.68 -12.81
C GLN A 101 -6.36 0.74 -11.30
N ILE A 102 -5.73 1.81 -10.80
CA ILE A 102 -5.40 1.97 -9.39
C ILE A 102 -6.54 2.62 -8.61
N GLY A 103 -7.26 3.56 -9.23
CA GLY A 103 -8.39 4.25 -8.65
C GLY A 103 -8.06 5.33 -7.62
N SER A 104 -6.78 5.75 -7.50
CA SER A 104 -6.37 6.80 -6.58
C SER A 104 -5.08 7.44 -7.04
N ASP A 105 -5.02 8.79 -6.99
CA ASP A 105 -3.80 9.53 -7.32
C ASP A 105 -2.67 9.24 -6.34
N ARG A 106 -2.98 9.03 -5.05
CA ARG A 106 -1.97 8.71 -4.06
C ARG A 106 -1.34 7.34 -4.30
N LEU A 107 -2.15 6.35 -4.69
CA LEU A 107 -1.62 5.03 -5.06
C LEU A 107 -0.76 5.09 -6.30
N ALA A 108 -1.19 5.85 -7.32
CA ALA A 108 -0.39 6.07 -8.52
C ALA A 108 0.95 6.73 -8.20
N ASN A 109 0.95 7.68 -7.28
CA ASN A 109 2.16 8.35 -6.83
C ASN A 109 3.11 7.40 -6.11
N ALA A 110 2.59 6.54 -5.24
CA ALA A 110 3.36 5.53 -4.53
C ALA A 110 4.02 4.56 -5.51
N ILE A 111 3.31 4.15 -6.54
CA ILE A 111 3.85 3.27 -7.59
C ILE A 111 4.96 3.97 -8.36
N SER A 112 4.78 5.25 -8.67
CA SER A 112 5.80 6.04 -9.33
C SER A 112 7.09 6.10 -8.52
N VAL A 113 6.98 6.23 -7.19
CA VAL A 113 8.14 6.19 -6.27
C VAL A 113 8.84 4.84 -6.35
N ILE A 114 8.11 3.74 -6.35
CA ILE A 114 8.67 2.40 -6.48
C ILE A 114 9.43 2.28 -7.80
N ASP A 115 8.81 2.70 -8.89
CA ASP A 115 9.40 2.59 -10.23
C ASP A 115 10.74 3.34 -10.30
N LYS A 116 10.81 4.52 -9.73
CA LYS A 116 12.06 5.28 -9.67
C LYS A 116 13.11 4.61 -8.79
N LYS A 117 12.71 4.08 -7.62
CA LYS A 117 13.64 3.47 -6.66
C LYS A 117 14.10 2.08 -7.09
N ARG A 118 13.42 1.42 -8.00
CA ARG A 118 13.85 0.12 -8.53
C ARG A 118 15.25 0.20 -9.16
N ASN A 119 15.61 1.35 -9.70
CA ASN A 119 16.91 1.56 -10.32
C ASN A 119 18.03 1.78 -9.31
N PHE A 120 17.71 1.94 -8.03
CA PHE A 120 18.65 2.27 -6.96
C PHE A 120 18.73 1.21 -5.86
N ILE A 121 18.01 0.12 -6.01
CA ILE A 121 17.98 -0.94 -4.98
C ILE A 121 18.77 -2.15 -5.46
#